data_59b624a7f47a75e92a75dc3ef1f08ac3
#
_entry.id   59b624a7f47a75e92a75dc3ef1f08ac3
#
_cell.length_a   1.000
_cell.length_b   1.000
_cell.length_c   1.000
_cell.angle_alpha   90.00
_cell.angle_beta   90.00
_cell.angle_gamma   90.00
#
_symmetry.space_group_name_H-M   'P 1'
#
loop_
_entity.id
_entity.type
_entity.pdbx_description
1 polymer ?
#
loop_
_entity_poly.entity_id
_entity_poly.type
_entity_poly.pdbx_seq_one_letter_code
_entity_poly.pdbx_strand_id
1 'polypeptide(L)'
;VAAIAIAGVWFWTSSPRADAAPPQTVAARKAEPIPAPAAAKPALKDDVEITASLSKPAPAPAPIPAPQPVRSTCANPDALGVSRVVVIDTTGGPGFGFLQYKQFDFLTDKEVVLTFDDGPWPTTPAVLKALADECTKAVFFPIGKHTTYHPEILKQVAAAGHTVGSHTWSHAHLDAKKMTEQMAKEEIEKGFSAVKMAIGTAPAPFFRFPGLGHTQAMLTYLGTRNI
;
A
#
# COMPACT_ATOMS: atom_id res chain seq x y z
N VAL A 1 -24.56 31.20 29.72
CA VAL A 1 -23.50 30.28 30.12
C VAL A 1 -24.15 29.20 30.97
N ALA A 2 -24.41 28.00 30.44
CA ALA A 2 -24.85 26.84 31.18
C ALA A 2 -24.09 25.60 30.65
N ALA A 3 -23.26 25.00 31.49
CA ALA A 3 -22.59 23.73 31.24
C ALA A 3 -23.52 22.60 31.69
N ILE A 4 -23.77 21.63 30.81
CA ILE A 4 -24.48 20.39 31.16
C ILE A 4 -23.46 19.27 31.17
N ALA A 5 -23.18 18.72 32.36
CA ALA A 5 -22.41 17.51 32.55
C ALA A 5 -23.35 16.30 32.43
N ILE A 6 -23.09 15.38 31.51
CA ILE A 6 -23.80 14.10 31.42
C ILE A 6 -22.91 13.04 32.05
N ALA A 7 -23.29 12.52 33.22
CA ALA A 7 -22.69 11.35 33.85
C ALA A 7 -23.29 10.09 33.25
N GLY A 8 -22.47 9.32 32.55
CA GLY A 8 -22.84 7.99 32.07
C GLY A 8 -22.64 6.94 33.16
N VAL A 9 -23.72 6.26 33.56
CA VAL A 9 -23.69 5.11 34.47
C VAL A 9 -23.44 3.87 33.62
N TRP A 10 -22.31 3.18 33.86
CA TRP A 10 -22.00 1.89 33.25
C TRP A 10 -22.54 0.77 34.08
N PHE A 11 -23.55 0.04 33.58
CA PHE A 11 -23.95 -1.23 34.14
C PHE A 11 -23.08 -2.36 33.61
N TRP A 12 -22.27 -2.94 34.47
CA TRP A 12 -21.54 -4.19 34.20
C TRP A 12 -22.46 -5.39 34.48
N THR A 13 -22.95 -6.05 33.42
CA THR A 13 -23.59 -7.36 33.55
C THR A 13 -22.53 -8.44 33.36
N SER A 14 -22.16 -9.12 34.42
CA SER A 14 -21.31 -10.31 34.40
C SER A 14 -22.10 -11.48 33.83
N SER A 15 -21.75 -11.95 32.63
CA SER A 15 -22.20 -13.23 32.09
C SER A 15 -21.44 -14.39 32.74
N PRO A 16 -22.11 -15.52 33.09
CA PRO A 16 -21.43 -16.66 33.68
C PRO A 16 -20.48 -17.32 32.68
N ARG A 17 -19.28 -17.64 33.14
CA ARG A 17 -18.29 -18.44 32.40
C ARG A 17 -18.85 -19.83 32.13
N ALA A 18 -18.91 -20.24 30.87
CA ALA A 18 -19.06 -21.64 30.52
C ALA A 18 -17.76 -22.39 30.86
N ASP A 19 -17.88 -23.49 31.55
CA ASP A 19 -16.77 -24.38 31.93
C ASP A 19 -16.05 -24.90 30.66
N ALA A 20 -14.77 -24.61 30.58
CA ALA A 20 -13.89 -25.13 29.51
C ALA A 20 -13.55 -26.60 29.83
N ALA A 21 -13.87 -27.51 28.93
CA ALA A 21 -13.45 -28.90 28.98
C ALA A 21 -11.91 -29.00 28.98
N PRO A 22 -11.32 -30.01 29.67
CA PRO A 22 -9.87 -30.15 29.73
C PRO A 22 -9.28 -30.52 28.34
N PRO A 23 -8.04 -30.09 28.06
CA PRO A 23 -7.41 -30.37 26.76
C PRO A 23 -7.12 -31.87 26.62
N GLN A 24 -7.58 -32.45 25.51
CA GLN A 24 -7.22 -33.81 25.12
C GLN A 24 -5.77 -33.84 24.65
N THR A 25 -4.95 -34.65 25.34
CA THR A 25 -3.58 -34.95 24.93
C THR A 25 -3.57 -35.77 23.64
N VAL A 26 -3.19 -35.16 22.54
CA VAL A 26 -2.91 -35.88 21.27
C VAL A 26 -1.51 -36.47 21.40
N ALA A 27 -1.42 -37.79 21.41
CA ALA A 27 -0.16 -38.52 21.42
C ALA A 27 0.69 -38.16 20.18
N ALA A 28 1.92 -37.74 20.40
CA ALA A 28 2.88 -37.42 19.34
C ALA A 28 3.20 -38.70 18.54
N ARG A 29 2.83 -38.75 17.27
CA ARG A 29 3.33 -39.72 16.30
C ARG A 29 4.81 -39.42 16.03
N LYS A 30 5.66 -40.40 16.34
CA LYS A 30 7.08 -40.41 16.03
C LYS A 30 7.25 -40.35 14.51
N ALA A 31 7.83 -39.27 13.98
CA ALA A 31 8.14 -39.16 12.56
C ALA A 31 9.33 -40.06 12.23
N GLU A 32 9.17 -40.92 11.23
CA GLU A 32 10.27 -41.68 10.63
C GLU A 32 11.12 -40.76 9.75
N PRO A 33 12.44 -40.94 9.71
CA PRO A 33 13.33 -40.09 8.91
C PRO A 33 13.17 -40.40 7.42
N ILE A 34 12.93 -39.35 6.64
CA ILE A 34 12.92 -39.39 5.17
C ILE A 34 14.38 -39.58 4.69
N PRO A 35 14.68 -40.58 3.82
CA PRO A 35 16.04 -40.74 3.28
C PRO A 35 16.40 -39.57 2.34
N ALA A 36 17.60 -39.04 2.51
CA ALA A 36 18.17 -37.98 1.69
C ALA A 36 18.37 -38.48 0.24
N PRO A 37 18.09 -37.62 -0.78
CA PRO A 37 18.39 -37.98 -2.16
C PRO A 37 19.93 -37.98 -2.41
N ALA A 38 20.41 -39.01 -3.04
CA ALA A 38 21.81 -39.19 -3.40
C ALA A 38 22.29 -38.10 -4.36
N ALA A 39 23.39 -37.44 -4.03
CA ALA A 39 24.04 -36.46 -4.86
C ALA A 39 24.65 -37.14 -6.11
N ALA A 40 24.04 -36.87 -7.27
CA ALA A 40 24.69 -37.15 -8.56
C ALA A 40 25.61 -35.98 -8.93
N LYS A 41 26.88 -36.22 -9.07
CA LYS A 41 27.87 -35.29 -9.63
C LYS A 41 27.65 -35.20 -11.15
N PRO A 42 27.44 -33.98 -11.72
CA PRO A 42 27.58 -33.82 -13.17
C PRO A 42 29.08 -33.72 -13.53
N ALA A 43 29.50 -34.53 -14.51
CA ALA A 43 30.80 -34.40 -15.14
C ALA A 43 30.85 -33.09 -15.93
N LEU A 44 31.92 -32.31 -15.67
CA LEU A 44 32.28 -31.15 -16.52
C LEU A 44 32.62 -31.69 -17.92
N LYS A 45 31.97 -31.18 -18.93
CA LYS A 45 32.46 -31.15 -20.30
C LYS A 45 32.89 -29.71 -20.57
N ASP A 46 34.19 -29.55 -20.80
CA ASP A 46 34.84 -28.36 -21.30
C ASP A 46 34.31 -28.04 -22.73
N ASP A 47 34.43 -26.76 -23.09
CA ASP A 47 34.15 -26.13 -24.38
C ASP A 47 32.73 -25.53 -24.51
N VAL A 48 32.53 -24.38 -23.87
CA VAL A 48 31.61 -23.35 -24.36
C VAL A 48 32.40 -22.08 -24.60
N GLU A 49 32.66 -21.83 -25.89
CA GLU A 49 33.20 -20.57 -26.38
C GLU A 49 32.23 -19.42 -26.04
N ILE A 50 32.60 -18.55 -25.10
CA ILE A 50 31.82 -17.37 -24.74
C ILE A 50 32.08 -16.30 -25.80
N THR A 51 31.27 -16.30 -26.86
CA THR A 51 31.18 -15.12 -27.73
C THR A 51 30.46 -14.01 -26.96
N ALA A 52 31.23 -13.08 -26.42
CA ALA A 52 30.69 -11.86 -25.81
C ALA A 52 30.02 -11.01 -26.90
N SER A 53 28.73 -11.19 -27.07
CA SER A 53 27.90 -10.27 -27.84
C SER A 53 27.81 -8.96 -27.05
N LEU A 54 28.54 -7.94 -27.51
CA LEU A 54 28.41 -6.57 -27.01
C LEU A 54 27.01 -6.08 -27.32
N SER A 55 26.10 -6.26 -26.38
CA SER A 55 24.76 -5.68 -26.46
C SER A 55 24.91 -4.17 -26.52
N LYS A 56 24.41 -3.59 -27.62
CA LYS A 56 24.31 -2.15 -27.82
C LYS A 56 23.63 -1.52 -26.59
N PRO A 57 24.17 -0.42 -26.02
CA PRO A 57 23.51 0.26 -24.88
C PRO A 57 22.06 0.55 -25.21
N ALA A 58 21.17 0.23 -24.30
CA ALA A 58 19.75 0.60 -24.42
C ALA A 58 19.65 2.12 -24.62
N PRO A 59 18.76 2.60 -25.50
CA PRO A 59 18.55 4.03 -25.66
C PRO A 59 18.17 4.66 -24.33
N ALA A 60 18.71 5.84 -24.04
CA ALA A 60 18.38 6.61 -22.85
C ALA A 60 16.85 6.79 -22.74
N PRO A 61 16.25 6.71 -21.53
CA PRO A 61 14.82 6.94 -21.38
C PRO A 61 14.45 8.31 -21.95
N ALA A 62 13.35 8.34 -22.71
CA ALA A 62 12.85 9.58 -23.29
C ALA A 62 12.57 10.61 -22.16
N PRO A 63 12.79 11.91 -22.40
CA PRO A 63 12.50 12.95 -21.42
C PRO A 63 11.04 12.85 -20.96
N ILE A 64 10.81 12.89 -19.64
CA ILE A 64 9.48 12.92 -19.07
C ILE A 64 8.77 14.17 -19.59
N PRO A 65 7.56 14.06 -20.20
CA PRO A 65 6.84 15.21 -20.69
C PRO A 65 6.60 16.22 -19.57
N ALA A 66 6.80 17.50 -19.85
CA ALA A 66 6.47 18.55 -18.89
C ALA A 66 5.00 18.46 -18.48
N PRO A 67 4.65 18.75 -17.21
CA PRO A 67 3.28 18.71 -16.73
C PRO A 67 2.39 19.58 -17.61
N GLN A 68 1.37 18.97 -18.22
CA GLN A 68 0.42 19.73 -19.04
C GLN A 68 -0.74 20.19 -18.15
N PRO A 69 -1.20 21.45 -18.29
CA PRO A 69 -2.39 21.90 -17.59
C PRO A 69 -3.60 21.10 -18.09
N VAL A 70 -4.21 20.33 -17.19
CA VAL A 70 -5.43 19.57 -17.49
C VAL A 70 -6.60 20.56 -17.40
N ARG A 71 -7.16 20.97 -18.53
CA ARG A 71 -8.45 21.65 -18.53
C ARG A 71 -9.52 20.63 -18.17
N SER A 72 -9.99 20.66 -16.92
CA SER A 72 -11.13 19.84 -16.51
C SER A 72 -12.37 20.30 -17.29
N THR A 73 -13.07 19.36 -17.92
CA THR A 73 -14.42 19.61 -18.49
C THR A 73 -15.47 19.58 -17.38
N CYS A 74 -15.19 20.26 -16.26
CA CYS A 74 -16.10 20.31 -15.12
C CYS A 74 -17.33 21.14 -15.47
N ALA A 75 -18.52 20.59 -15.22
CA ALA A 75 -19.78 21.31 -15.40
C ALA A 75 -19.99 22.40 -14.33
N ASN A 76 -19.36 22.26 -13.16
CA ASN A 76 -19.39 23.26 -12.09
C ASN A 76 -18.22 24.24 -12.28
N PRO A 77 -18.47 25.52 -12.59
CA PRO A 77 -17.41 26.51 -12.77
C PRO A 77 -16.66 26.87 -11.48
N ASP A 78 -17.28 26.64 -10.32
CA ASP A 78 -16.74 26.94 -9.01
C ASP A 78 -16.04 25.71 -8.35
N ALA A 79 -15.96 24.57 -9.07
CA ALA A 79 -15.33 23.38 -8.55
C ALA A 79 -13.82 23.57 -8.34
N LEU A 80 -13.27 22.85 -7.37
CA LEU A 80 -11.81 22.82 -7.10
C LEU A 80 -11.00 22.42 -8.34
N GLY A 81 -11.50 21.43 -9.08
CA GLY A 81 -10.84 20.90 -10.27
C GLY A 81 -9.49 20.21 -9.98
N VAL A 82 -8.72 20.01 -11.04
CA VAL A 82 -7.32 19.55 -10.99
C VAL A 82 -6.45 20.60 -11.67
N SER A 83 -5.55 21.23 -10.94
CA SER A 83 -4.68 22.29 -11.46
C SER A 83 -3.65 21.75 -12.46
N ARG A 84 -3.07 20.59 -12.15
CA ARG A 84 -2.11 19.88 -13.01
C ARG A 84 -1.99 18.41 -12.60
N VAL A 85 -1.42 17.61 -13.46
CA VAL A 85 -1.01 16.23 -13.17
C VAL A 85 0.50 16.18 -13.06
N VAL A 86 1.01 15.54 -12.00
CA VAL A 86 2.44 15.33 -11.78
C VAL A 86 2.74 13.86 -11.93
N VAL A 87 3.71 13.54 -12.79
CA VAL A 87 4.26 12.19 -12.92
C VAL A 87 5.47 12.09 -12.01
N ILE A 88 5.44 11.12 -11.10
CA ILE A 88 6.51 10.90 -10.14
C ILE A 88 7.35 9.72 -10.60
N ASP A 89 8.66 9.92 -10.74
CA ASP A 89 9.61 8.83 -10.88
C ASP A 89 9.87 8.21 -9.49
N THR A 90 9.45 6.98 -9.30
CA THR A 90 9.60 6.25 -8.04
C THR A 90 10.86 5.38 -7.98
N THR A 91 11.77 5.52 -8.95
CA THR A 91 13.03 4.79 -8.96
C THR A 91 13.83 5.05 -7.68
N GLY A 92 14.20 3.97 -6.99
CA GLY A 92 14.92 4.05 -5.72
C GLY A 92 14.08 4.42 -4.49
N GLY A 93 12.75 4.53 -4.64
CA GLY A 93 11.82 4.78 -3.52
C GLY A 93 11.99 6.16 -2.89
N PRO A 94 11.82 7.25 -3.64
CA PRO A 94 11.90 8.59 -3.06
C PRO A 94 10.79 8.80 -2.04
N GLY A 95 11.15 9.36 -0.87
CA GLY A 95 10.18 9.72 0.14
C GLY A 95 9.51 11.06 -0.15
N PHE A 96 8.20 11.13 0.07
CA PHE A 96 7.41 12.35 -0.05
C PHE A 96 6.77 12.71 1.30
N GLY A 97 6.68 13.96 1.59
CA GLY A 97 6.01 14.44 2.78
C GLY A 97 6.67 15.67 3.36
N PHE A 98 5.90 16.72 3.51
CA PHE A 98 6.33 18.06 3.85
C PHE A 98 7.24 18.15 5.10
N LEU A 99 6.96 17.35 6.12
CA LEU A 99 7.75 17.40 7.37
C LEU A 99 8.96 16.47 7.36
N GLN A 100 8.88 15.34 6.63
CA GLN A 100 9.85 14.25 6.71
C GLN A 100 10.82 14.22 5.53
N TYR A 101 10.38 14.63 4.34
CA TYR A 101 11.11 14.46 3.08
C TYR A 101 11.09 15.73 2.23
N LYS A 102 11.67 16.80 2.75
CA LYS A 102 11.66 18.15 2.14
C LYS A 102 12.31 18.24 0.76
N GLN A 103 13.21 17.31 0.43
CA GLN A 103 13.92 17.30 -0.85
C GLN A 103 13.06 16.95 -2.07
N PHE A 104 11.87 16.41 -1.85
CA PHE A 104 10.93 16.06 -2.91
C PHE A 104 9.63 16.87 -2.81
N ASP A 105 9.79 18.17 -2.64
CA ASP A 105 8.67 19.09 -2.72
C ASP A 105 8.36 19.42 -4.18
N PHE A 106 7.34 18.77 -4.74
CA PHE A 106 6.87 18.98 -6.10
C PHE A 106 5.66 19.92 -6.17
N LEU A 107 5.15 20.37 -5.02
CA LEU A 107 4.01 21.28 -4.95
C LEU A 107 4.47 22.72 -5.12
N THR A 108 3.66 23.51 -5.82
CA THR A 108 3.83 24.96 -5.88
C THR A 108 2.93 25.65 -4.84
N ASP A 109 3.09 26.95 -4.68
CA ASP A 109 2.29 27.71 -3.71
C ASP A 109 0.78 27.50 -3.94
N LYS A 110 0.03 27.28 -2.87
CA LYS A 110 -1.41 27.00 -2.84
C LYS A 110 -1.85 25.69 -3.48
N GLU A 111 -0.94 24.80 -3.82
CA GLU A 111 -1.29 23.44 -4.24
C GLU A 111 -1.35 22.46 -3.06
N VAL A 112 -2.26 21.51 -3.14
CA VAL A 112 -2.40 20.41 -2.18
C VAL A 112 -2.67 19.10 -2.94
N VAL A 113 -2.26 17.99 -2.34
CA VAL A 113 -2.68 16.65 -2.75
C VAL A 113 -3.66 16.10 -1.73
N LEU A 114 -4.88 15.79 -2.16
CA LEU A 114 -5.84 15.11 -1.31
C LEU A 114 -5.49 13.65 -1.20
N THR A 115 -5.43 13.13 0.02
CA THR A 115 -5.16 11.70 0.27
C THR A 115 -6.15 11.11 1.25
N PHE A 116 -6.50 9.83 1.07
CA PHE A 116 -7.42 9.08 1.93
C PHE A 116 -6.79 7.75 2.32
N ASP A 117 -6.67 7.50 3.60
CA ASP A 117 -6.12 6.28 4.17
C ASP A 117 -7.23 5.30 4.63
N ASP A 118 -6.87 4.11 5.04
CA ASP A 118 -7.66 3.11 5.77
C ASP A 118 -8.81 2.44 5.01
N GLY A 119 -9.31 3.02 3.94
CA GLY A 119 -10.39 2.42 3.15
C GLY A 119 -9.99 1.08 2.48
N PRO A 120 -10.87 0.56 1.62
CA PRO A 120 -12.23 1.05 1.33
C PRO A 120 -13.23 0.74 2.45
N TRP A 121 -14.19 1.64 2.63
CA TRP A 121 -15.31 1.50 3.55
C TRP A 121 -16.65 1.69 2.83
N PRO A 122 -17.79 1.23 3.38
CA PRO A 122 -19.12 1.49 2.83
C PRO A 122 -19.43 2.98 2.61
N THR A 123 -18.73 3.88 3.30
CA THR A 123 -18.85 5.34 3.14
C THR A 123 -17.98 5.90 2.00
N THR A 124 -17.03 5.14 1.48
CA THR A 124 -16.13 5.59 0.38
C THR A 124 -16.89 6.09 -0.86
N PRO A 125 -18.04 5.51 -1.30
CA PRO A 125 -18.78 6.03 -2.43
C PRO A 125 -19.29 7.49 -2.23
N ALA A 126 -19.57 7.90 -0.99
CA ALA A 126 -19.93 9.30 -0.70
C ALA A 126 -18.73 10.24 -0.89
N VAL A 127 -17.52 9.79 -0.55
CA VAL A 127 -16.27 10.52 -0.82
C VAL A 127 -16.04 10.65 -2.33
N LEU A 128 -16.25 9.56 -3.08
CA LEU A 128 -16.10 9.57 -4.54
C LEU A 128 -17.09 10.55 -5.19
N LYS A 129 -18.33 10.59 -4.69
CA LYS A 129 -19.30 11.57 -5.16
C LYS A 129 -18.84 13.01 -4.90
N ALA A 130 -18.40 13.33 -3.70
CA ALA A 130 -17.89 14.66 -3.37
C ALA A 130 -16.71 15.07 -4.25
N LEU A 131 -15.74 14.16 -4.48
CA LEU A 131 -14.63 14.40 -5.38
C LEU A 131 -15.05 14.61 -6.84
N ALA A 132 -16.09 13.89 -7.28
CA ALA A 132 -16.65 14.03 -8.62
C ALA A 132 -17.39 15.38 -8.78
N ASP A 133 -18.19 15.79 -7.79
CA ASP A 133 -18.89 17.08 -7.77
C ASP A 133 -17.91 18.26 -7.84
N GLU A 134 -16.72 18.10 -7.23
CA GLU A 134 -15.61 19.06 -7.25
C GLU A 134 -14.66 18.86 -8.44
N CYS A 135 -14.95 17.93 -9.33
CA CYS A 135 -14.09 17.58 -10.48
C CYS A 135 -12.62 17.38 -10.12
N THR A 136 -12.33 16.91 -8.93
CA THR A 136 -10.99 16.73 -8.39
C THR A 136 -10.60 15.27 -8.26
N LYS A 137 -9.33 15.02 -8.07
CA LYS A 137 -8.77 13.67 -7.90
C LYS A 137 -8.00 13.60 -6.58
N ALA A 138 -7.87 12.38 -6.08
CA ALA A 138 -7.16 12.10 -4.85
C ALA A 138 -6.28 10.85 -4.96
N VAL A 139 -5.41 10.65 -3.99
CA VAL A 139 -4.64 9.41 -3.79
C VAL A 139 -5.28 8.64 -2.64
N PHE A 140 -5.54 7.36 -2.86
CA PHE A 140 -6.07 6.45 -1.85
C PHE A 140 -5.00 5.46 -1.43
N PHE A 141 -4.85 5.27 -0.12
CA PHE A 141 -3.97 4.28 0.49
C PHE A 141 -4.81 3.27 1.28
N PRO A 142 -5.40 2.27 0.58
CA PRO A 142 -6.27 1.29 1.22
C PRO A 142 -5.47 0.30 2.05
N ILE A 143 -6.08 -0.18 3.14
CA ILE A 143 -5.63 -1.35 3.90
C ILE A 143 -5.99 -2.61 3.12
N GLY A 144 -5.03 -3.50 2.88
CA GLY A 144 -5.24 -4.71 2.10
C GLY A 144 -6.38 -5.58 2.63
N LYS A 145 -6.49 -5.74 3.94
CA LYS A 145 -7.58 -6.50 4.59
C LYS A 145 -8.95 -5.88 4.31
N HIS A 146 -9.10 -4.56 4.39
CA HIS A 146 -10.35 -3.87 4.06
C HIS A 146 -10.68 -3.99 2.57
N THR A 147 -9.66 -3.98 1.74
CA THR A 147 -9.78 -4.23 0.29
C THR A 147 -10.41 -5.61 0.00
N THR A 148 -10.10 -6.65 0.80
CA THR A 148 -10.73 -7.96 0.63
C THR A 148 -12.19 -7.99 1.07
N TYR A 149 -12.63 -7.08 1.94
CA TYR A 149 -14.03 -6.98 2.36
C TYR A 149 -14.89 -6.21 1.36
N HIS A 150 -14.31 -5.23 0.66
CA HIS A 150 -15.02 -4.31 -0.23
C HIS A 150 -14.27 -4.10 -1.56
N PRO A 151 -13.90 -5.18 -2.28
CA PRO A 151 -13.11 -5.06 -3.52
C PRO A 151 -13.85 -4.25 -4.60
N GLU A 152 -15.18 -4.34 -4.65
CA GLU A 152 -16.04 -3.60 -5.58
C GLU A 152 -15.98 -2.09 -5.35
N ILE A 153 -15.81 -1.64 -4.10
CA ILE A 153 -15.67 -0.22 -3.77
C ILE A 153 -14.30 0.28 -4.22
N LEU A 154 -13.22 -0.48 -3.96
CA LEU A 154 -11.89 -0.07 -4.42
C LEU A 154 -11.80 -0.06 -5.96
N LYS A 155 -12.49 -0.98 -6.63
CA LYS A 155 -12.61 -0.96 -8.09
C LYS A 155 -13.28 0.32 -8.58
N GLN A 156 -14.31 0.83 -7.88
CA GLN A 156 -14.94 2.13 -8.20
C GLN A 156 -13.96 3.29 -8.02
N VAL A 157 -13.13 3.29 -6.95
CA VAL A 157 -12.07 4.29 -6.74
C VAL A 157 -11.14 4.36 -7.95
N ALA A 158 -10.63 3.21 -8.38
CA ALA A 158 -9.73 3.12 -9.53
C ALA A 158 -10.44 3.53 -10.85
N ALA A 159 -11.66 3.05 -11.08
CA ALA A 159 -12.46 3.39 -12.27
C ALA A 159 -12.81 4.88 -12.35
N ALA A 160 -12.95 5.56 -11.22
CA ALA A 160 -13.13 7.01 -11.15
C ALA A 160 -11.84 7.79 -11.45
N GLY A 161 -10.72 7.12 -11.76
CA GLY A 161 -9.44 7.74 -12.13
C GLY A 161 -8.67 8.33 -10.96
N HIS A 162 -8.89 7.84 -9.75
CA HIS A 162 -8.07 8.18 -8.59
C HIS A 162 -6.81 7.30 -8.55
N THR A 163 -5.73 7.83 -7.99
CA THR A 163 -4.52 7.07 -7.76
C THR A 163 -4.70 6.14 -6.57
N VAL A 164 -4.34 4.86 -6.71
CA VAL A 164 -4.47 3.87 -5.63
C VAL A 164 -3.09 3.30 -5.31
N GLY A 165 -2.61 3.55 -4.10
CA GLY A 165 -1.39 2.98 -3.53
C GLY A 165 -1.69 1.85 -2.54
N SER A 166 -0.89 1.73 -1.46
CA SER A 166 -1.09 0.72 -0.40
C SER A 166 -0.77 1.26 0.99
N HIS A 167 -1.44 0.70 2.02
CA HIS A 167 -1.31 1.07 3.43
C HIS A 167 -1.13 -0.17 4.34
N THR A 168 -0.27 -1.09 3.95
CA THR A 168 -0.07 -2.41 4.54
C THR A 168 -1.26 -3.37 4.37
N TRP A 169 -1.11 -4.60 4.85
CA TRP A 169 -2.18 -5.58 4.86
C TRP A 169 -3.19 -5.34 5.99
N SER A 170 -2.71 -5.14 7.21
CA SER A 170 -3.56 -5.10 8.42
C SER A 170 -3.51 -3.79 9.20
N HIS A 171 -2.93 -2.72 8.62
CA HIS A 171 -2.62 -1.46 9.31
C HIS A 171 -1.62 -1.63 10.45
N ALA A 172 -0.71 -2.60 10.34
CA ALA A 172 0.31 -2.82 11.34
C ALA A 172 1.37 -1.71 11.32
N HIS A 173 1.76 -1.22 12.50
CA HIS A 173 2.89 -0.30 12.64
C HIS A 173 4.19 -1.04 12.38
N LEU A 174 4.90 -0.70 11.30
CA LEU A 174 6.08 -1.42 10.83
C LEU A 174 7.35 -1.13 11.64
N ASP A 175 7.32 -0.15 12.52
CA ASP A 175 8.36 0.22 13.49
C ASP A 175 8.10 -0.33 14.91
N ALA A 176 7.03 -1.11 15.11
CA ALA A 176 6.67 -1.64 16.41
C ALA A 176 7.74 -2.61 16.94
N LYS A 177 8.02 -2.59 18.25
CA LYS A 177 9.08 -3.40 18.90
C LYS A 177 9.03 -4.90 18.59
N LYS A 178 7.86 -5.46 18.32
CA LYS A 178 7.67 -6.88 18.00
C LYS A 178 7.61 -7.16 16.50
N MET A 179 7.69 -6.14 15.66
CA MET A 179 7.68 -6.26 14.22
C MET A 179 9.07 -6.66 13.72
N THR A 180 9.19 -7.84 13.12
CA THR A 180 10.42 -8.23 12.43
C THR A 180 10.45 -7.68 11.01
N GLU A 181 11.63 -7.58 10.40
CA GLU A 181 11.74 -7.15 9.00
C GLU A 181 10.92 -8.04 8.06
N GLN A 182 10.92 -9.34 8.29
CA GLN A 182 10.15 -10.28 7.47
C GLN A 182 8.65 -10.03 7.61
N MET A 183 8.14 -9.84 8.81
CA MET A 183 6.73 -9.50 9.05
C MET A 183 6.35 -8.18 8.38
N ALA A 184 7.23 -7.16 8.47
CA ALA A 184 6.99 -5.87 7.85
C ALA A 184 6.95 -5.97 6.31
N LYS A 185 7.86 -6.74 5.69
CA LYS A 185 7.83 -7.02 4.25
C LYS A 185 6.55 -7.75 3.83
N GLU A 186 6.10 -8.74 4.62
CA GLU A 186 4.85 -9.45 4.36
C GLU A 186 3.63 -8.52 4.44
N GLU A 187 3.57 -7.61 5.40
CA GLU A 187 2.51 -6.59 5.50
C GLU A 187 2.47 -5.70 4.26
N ILE A 188 3.63 -5.28 3.75
CA ILE A 188 3.74 -4.48 2.52
C ILE A 188 3.24 -5.28 1.32
N GLU A 189 3.82 -6.48 1.08
CA GLU A 189 3.54 -7.27 -0.12
C GLU A 189 2.10 -7.79 -0.17
N LYS A 190 1.57 -8.24 0.96
CA LYS A 190 0.16 -8.65 1.06
C LYS A 190 -0.79 -7.48 0.80
N GLY A 191 -0.45 -6.27 1.29
CA GLY A 191 -1.20 -5.05 1.02
C GLY A 191 -1.29 -4.76 -0.48
N PHE A 192 -0.16 -4.67 -1.17
CA PHE A 192 -0.11 -4.46 -2.61
C PHE A 192 -0.82 -5.57 -3.40
N SER A 193 -0.65 -6.83 -3.00
CA SER A 193 -1.30 -7.97 -3.66
C SER A 193 -2.81 -7.89 -3.56
N ALA A 194 -3.37 -7.54 -2.39
CA ALA A 194 -4.80 -7.40 -2.19
C ALA A 194 -5.38 -6.25 -3.04
N VAL A 195 -4.69 -5.11 -3.08
CA VAL A 195 -5.09 -3.97 -3.92
C VAL A 195 -5.10 -4.38 -5.39
N LYS A 196 -4.02 -5.01 -5.88
CA LYS A 196 -3.93 -5.49 -7.26
C LYS A 196 -5.08 -6.44 -7.63
N MET A 197 -5.41 -7.38 -6.73
CA MET A 197 -6.53 -8.32 -6.96
C MET A 197 -7.87 -7.59 -7.07
N ALA A 198 -8.11 -6.59 -6.23
CA ALA A 198 -9.38 -5.86 -6.21
C ALA A 198 -9.56 -4.97 -7.45
N ILE A 199 -8.53 -4.20 -7.84
CA ILE A 199 -8.64 -3.27 -8.97
C ILE A 199 -8.38 -3.95 -10.33
N GLY A 200 -7.80 -5.15 -10.33
CA GLY A 200 -7.50 -5.92 -11.55
C GLY A 200 -6.26 -5.47 -12.33
N THR A 201 -5.56 -4.45 -11.85
CA THR A 201 -4.32 -3.90 -12.44
C THR A 201 -3.27 -3.67 -11.36
N ALA A 202 -2.03 -3.38 -11.75
CA ALA A 202 -1.01 -2.98 -10.78
C ALA A 202 -1.42 -1.65 -10.10
N PRO A 203 -1.40 -1.56 -8.77
CA PRO A 203 -1.56 -0.28 -8.08
C PRO A 203 -0.41 0.65 -8.39
N ALA A 204 -0.60 1.95 -8.18
CA ALA A 204 0.48 2.92 -8.23
C ALA A 204 1.56 2.55 -7.19
N PRO A 205 2.85 2.72 -7.51
CA PRO A 205 3.97 2.38 -6.61
C PRO A 205 4.13 3.41 -5.49
N PHE A 206 3.03 3.69 -4.80
CA PHE A 206 2.99 4.58 -3.64
C PHE A 206 2.58 3.80 -2.39
N PHE A 207 3.29 4.06 -1.30
CA PHE A 207 3.07 3.42 -0.02
C PHE A 207 3.00 4.46 1.09
N ARG A 208 2.08 4.28 2.03
CA ARG A 208 2.03 5.07 3.25
C ARG A 208 2.19 4.18 4.47
N PHE A 209 3.11 4.53 5.35
CA PHE A 209 3.33 3.82 6.60
C PHE A 209 2.20 4.12 7.60
N PRO A 210 1.56 3.11 8.23
CA PRO A 210 0.63 3.31 9.32
C PRO A 210 1.26 4.14 10.46
N GLY A 211 0.56 5.19 10.89
CA GLY A 211 1.07 6.12 11.88
C GLY A 211 2.35 6.86 11.48
N LEU A 212 2.75 6.84 10.19
CA LEU A 212 3.98 7.39 9.63
C LEU A 212 5.28 6.78 10.22
N GLY A 213 5.15 5.76 11.08
CA GLY A 213 6.27 5.06 11.69
C GLY A 213 6.96 4.10 10.73
N HIS A 214 8.29 4.24 10.58
CA HIS A 214 9.08 3.41 9.66
C HIS A 214 10.47 3.13 10.21
N THR A 215 11.10 2.08 9.70
CA THR A 215 12.53 1.80 9.92
C THR A 215 13.33 2.07 8.65
N GLN A 216 14.62 2.33 8.79
CA GLN A 216 15.50 2.49 7.63
C GLN A 216 15.51 1.24 6.74
N ALA A 217 15.42 0.04 7.34
CA ALA A 217 15.34 -1.22 6.59
C ALA A 217 14.10 -1.26 5.67
N MET A 218 12.95 -0.76 6.12
CA MET A 218 11.74 -0.73 5.30
C MET A 218 11.80 0.33 4.20
N LEU A 219 12.40 1.48 4.46
CA LEU A 219 12.67 2.47 3.40
C LEU A 219 13.58 1.88 2.31
N THR A 220 14.68 1.24 2.72
CA THR A 220 15.59 0.56 1.79
C THR A 220 14.85 -0.52 0.99
N TYR A 221 14.01 -1.31 1.65
CA TYR A 221 13.23 -2.36 0.99
C TYR A 221 12.28 -1.78 -0.08
N LEU A 222 11.51 -0.76 0.27
CA LEU A 222 10.63 -0.07 -0.70
C LEU A 222 11.44 0.50 -1.87
N GLY A 223 12.61 1.09 -1.60
CA GLY A 223 13.53 1.56 -2.63
C GLY A 223 13.96 0.49 -3.62
N THR A 224 14.24 -0.74 -3.15
CA THR A 224 14.56 -1.88 -4.05
C THR A 224 13.38 -2.32 -4.92
N ARG A 225 12.16 -1.94 -4.53
CA ARG A 225 10.91 -2.22 -5.24
C ARG A 225 10.45 -1.05 -6.13
N ASN A 226 11.17 0.07 -6.11
CA ASN A 226 10.77 1.34 -6.74
C ASN A 226 9.39 1.84 -6.25
N ILE A 227 9.15 1.74 -4.94
CA ILE A 227 7.93 2.16 -4.25
C ILE A 227 8.28 3.31 -3.32
#